data_ff7ad8cc3a3ec00fe4d2daa3106e2a5d
#
_entry.id   ff7ad8cc3a3ec00fe4d2daa3106e2a5d
#
_cell.length_a   1.000
_cell.length_b   1.000
_cell.length_c   1.000
_cell.angle_alpha   90.00
_cell.angle_beta   90.00
_cell.angle_gamma   90.00
#
_symmetry.space_group_name_H-M   'P 1'
#
loop_
_entity.id
_entity.type
_entity.pdbx_description
1 polymer ?
#
loop_
_entity_poly.entity_id
_entity_poly.type
_entity_poly.pdbx_seq_one_letter_code
_entity_poly.pdbx_strand_id
1 'polypeptide(L)'
;MRKLMSVAAVLLALGACGEEKKDRGIEVMPDMFHTPAYESQDAGTVEIDARDAQGQPIKRTVHFPAMLTPPEGTVPRGFQPYPLAATDWAGARQMRNPLPLDAQVLKRGQRDFLSYCAACHGRDGNAANGYIAASFGGIPSLNGLSVLQLSEGEIFHVLTMGKGRMTNMRAQLPPASRWGVVRFVRLQALANLAAEDIAKLVPYIDSEIAKKPDDQSLKDRRAELLRLAEEAKAALEAIGSAGDGHEFIPPPAPVPEYVGPSWPTPEGGK
;
A
#
# COMPACT_ATOMS: atom_id res chain seq x y z
N MET A 1 24.48 20.42 -56.50
CA MET A 1 23.19 20.92 -56.00
C MET A 1 22.37 19.82 -55.30
N ARG A 2 22.12 18.65 -55.88
CA ARG A 2 21.32 17.56 -55.24
C ARG A 2 21.87 17.10 -53.89
N LYS A 3 23.19 16.94 -53.72
CA LYS A 3 23.80 16.52 -52.43
C LYS A 3 23.66 17.59 -51.32
N LEU A 4 23.72 18.89 -51.65
CA LEU A 4 23.50 19.96 -50.67
C LEU A 4 22.04 20.02 -50.22
N MET A 5 21.08 19.80 -51.09
CA MET A 5 19.66 19.73 -50.69
C MET A 5 19.36 18.54 -49.79
N SER A 6 20.01 17.40 -49.99
CA SER A 6 19.84 16.23 -49.12
C SER A 6 20.41 16.48 -47.70
N VAL A 7 21.56 17.14 -47.60
CA VAL A 7 22.16 17.49 -46.30
C VAL A 7 21.29 18.53 -45.56
N ALA A 8 20.78 19.53 -46.25
CA ALA A 8 19.86 20.51 -45.67
C ALA A 8 18.55 19.88 -45.16
N ALA A 9 18.00 18.91 -45.91
CA ALA A 9 16.79 18.20 -45.50
C ALA A 9 17.03 17.32 -44.27
N VAL A 10 18.20 16.69 -44.17
CA VAL A 10 18.58 15.89 -42.97
C VAL A 10 18.81 16.80 -41.74
N LEU A 11 19.44 17.95 -41.91
CA LEU A 11 19.63 18.92 -40.83
C LEU A 11 18.31 19.53 -40.33
N LEU A 12 17.36 19.79 -41.21
CA LEU A 12 16.01 20.24 -40.87
C LEU A 12 15.22 19.15 -40.14
N ALA A 13 15.36 17.88 -40.52
CA ALA A 13 14.71 16.77 -39.85
C ALA A 13 15.29 16.47 -38.45
N LEU A 14 16.60 16.72 -38.27
CA LEU A 14 17.25 16.57 -36.94
C LEU A 14 16.92 17.74 -35.98
N GLY A 15 16.60 18.92 -36.48
CA GLY A 15 16.16 20.07 -35.66
C GLY A 15 14.73 19.97 -35.13
N ALA A 16 13.90 19.10 -35.73
CA ALA A 16 12.50 18.96 -35.32
C ALA A 16 12.26 18.08 -34.07
N CYS A 17 13.32 17.44 -33.54
CA CYS A 17 13.18 16.53 -32.39
C CYS A 17 13.52 17.14 -31.02
N GLY A 18 13.65 18.46 -30.93
CA GLY A 18 14.19 19.14 -29.73
C GLY A 18 13.22 19.93 -28.87
N GLU A 19 11.93 19.88 -29.14
CA GLU A 19 10.96 20.63 -28.33
C GLU A 19 10.49 19.82 -27.12
N GLU A 20 10.69 20.35 -25.93
CA GLU A 20 10.15 19.77 -24.70
C GLU A 20 8.64 19.56 -24.83
N LYS A 21 8.18 18.33 -24.64
CA LYS A 21 6.77 17.91 -24.69
C LYS A 21 5.87 18.56 -23.60
N LYS A 22 6.20 19.74 -23.13
CA LYS A 22 5.40 20.49 -22.15
C LYS A 22 4.35 21.37 -22.83
N ASP A 23 4.52 21.66 -24.12
CA ASP A 23 3.54 22.41 -24.88
C ASP A 23 2.52 21.47 -25.50
N ARG A 24 1.25 21.70 -25.21
CA ARG A 24 0.14 20.87 -25.75
C ARG A 24 -0.14 21.15 -27.23
N GLY A 25 0.66 21.98 -27.86
CA GLY A 25 0.52 22.35 -29.26
C GLY A 25 -0.47 23.50 -29.49
N ILE A 26 -1.06 23.57 -30.69
CA ILE A 26 -1.98 24.64 -31.06
C ILE A 26 -3.34 24.38 -30.44
N GLU A 27 -3.76 25.27 -29.55
CA GLU A 27 -5.09 25.24 -28.95
C GLU A 27 -6.02 26.16 -29.74
N VAL A 28 -7.20 25.65 -30.10
CA VAL A 28 -8.23 26.44 -30.78
C VAL A 28 -9.34 26.73 -29.80
N MET A 29 -9.58 28.01 -29.53
CA MET A 29 -10.61 28.49 -28.59
C MET A 29 -10.47 27.90 -27.18
N PRO A 30 -9.38 28.17 -26.49
CA PRO A 30 -9.09 27.52 -25.19
C PRO A 30 -10.07 27.90 -24.07
N ASP A 31 -10.84 29.01 -24.24
CA ASP A 31 -11.78 29.55 -23.27
C ASP A 31 -11.22 29.49 -21.82
N MET A 32 -11.86 28.71 -20.93
CA MET A 32 -11.42 28.53 -19.54
C MET A 32 -10.53 27.28 -19.35
N PHE A 33 -9.92 26.76 -20.41
CA PHE A 33 -9.07 25.57 -20.34
C PHE A 33 -7.83 25.80 -19.47
N HIS A 34 -7.24 26.99 -19.55
CA HIS A 34 -6.16 27.40 -18.67
C HIS A 34 -6.72 28.07 -17.41
N THR A 35 -6.74 27.32 -16.31
CA THR A 35 -7.12 27.87 -15.01
C THR A 35 -5.97 28.65 -14.38
N PRO A 36 -6.22 29.80 -13.70
CA PRO A 36 -5.20 30.44 -12.89
C PRO A 36 -4.88 29.68 -11.59
N ALA A 37 -5.68 28.68 -11.24
CA ALA A 37 -5.40 27.84 -10.09
C ALA A 37 -4.34 26.78 -10.44
N TYR A 38 -3.43 26.53 -9.52
CA TYR A 38 -2.45 25.46 -9.68
C TYR A 38 -3.12 24.08 -9.64
N GLU A 39 -2.75 23.22 -10.57
CA GLU A 39 -3.11 21.81 -10.53
C GLU A 39 -2.14 21.01 -9.66
N SER A 40 -2.52 19.79 -9.31
CA SER A 40 -1.62 18.88 -8.61
C SER A 40 -0.37 18.62 -9.45
N GLN A 41 0.80 18.73 -8.82
CA GLN A 41 2.13 18.55 -9.44
C GLN A 41 2.56 19.69 -10.39
N ASP A 42 1.80 20.77 -10.50
CA ASP A 42 2.27 21.97 -11.17
C ASP A 42 3.47 22.61 -10.45
N ALA A 43 4.17 23.45 -11.17
CA ALA A 43 5.20 24.30 -10.61
C ALA A 43 4.82 25.77 -10.75
N GLY A 44 4.90 26.48 -9.65
CA GLY A 44 4.72 27.91 -9.62
C GLY A 44 6.05 28.66 -9.59
N THR A 45 6.00 29.92 -9.95
CA THR A 45 7.12 30.86 -9.81
C THR A 45 6.68 32.09 -9.06
N VAL A 46 7.52 32.58 -8.16
CA VAL A 46 7.30 33.84 -7.45
C VAL A 46 8.59 34.64 -7.47
N GLU A 47 8.46 35.94 -7.72
CA GLU A 47 9.57 36.87 -7.55
C GLU A 47 9.60 37.34 -6.10
N ILE A 48 10.72 37.14 -5.45
CA ILE A 48 10.96 37.62 -4.09
C ILE A 48 12.05 38.70 -4.09
N ASP A 49 11.90 39.68 -3.23
CA ASP A 49 12.96 40.61 -2.95
C ASP A 49 14.03 39.94 -2.10
N ALA A 50 15.21 39.81 -2.61
CA ALA A 50 16.36 39.18 -1.96
C ALA A 50 17.54 40.16 -1.92
N ARG A 51 18.61 39.77 -1.25
CA ARG A 51 19.87 40.50 -1.29
C ARG A 51 20.97 39.60 -1.85
N ASP A 52 21.85 40.17 -2.65
CA ASP A 52 23.03 39.46 -3.13
C ASP A 52 24.08 39.30 -2.02
N ALA A 53 25.22 38.66 -2.34
CA ALA A 53 26.31 38.46 -1.42
C ALA A 53 26.96 39.78 -0.94
N GLN A 54 26.73 40.88 -1.64
CA GLN A 54 27.20 42.24 -1.33
C GLN A 54 26.13 43.06 -0.60
N GLY A 55 24.96 42.47 -0.29
CA GLY A 55 23.88 43.12 0.42
C GLY A 55 22.98 44.00 -0.45
N GLN A 56 23.16 44.04 -1.77
CA GLN A 56 22.35 44.82 -2.67
C GLN A 56 20.98 44.16 -2.92
N PRO A 57 19.92 44.98 -3.06
CA PRO A 57 18.59 44.45 -3.35
C PRO A 57 18.55 43.85 -4.76
N ILE A 58 18.12 42.62 -4.86
CA ILE A 58 17.90 41.88 -6.11
C ILE A 58 16.52 41.24 -6.11
N LYS A 59 15.94 41.08 -7.30
CA LYS A 59 14.76 40.26 -7.51
C LYS A 59 15.21 38.84 -7.87
N ARG A 60 14.74 37.85 -7.13
CA ARG A 60 15.03 36.46 -7.35
C ARG A 60 13.75 35.69 -7.66
N THR A 61 13.71 35.01 -8.79
CA THR A 61 12.65 34.10 -9.13
C THR A 61 12.88 32.76 -8.37
N VAL A 62 11.90 32.37 -7.59
CA VAL A 62 11.88 31.10 -6.87
C VAL A 62 10.85 30.20 -7.51
N HIS A 63 11.26 28.99 -7.86
CA HIS A 63 10.36 27.94 -8.33
C HIS A 63 9.90 27.12 -7.12
N PHE A 64 8.62 26.85 -7.05
CA PHE A 64 8.06 26.00 -5.99
C PHE A 64 7.06 25.00 -6.58
N PRO A 65 6.96 23.79 -6.03
CA PRO A 65 5.92 22.84 -6.40
C PRO A 65 4.56 23.34 -5.89
N ALA A 66 3.49 23.17 -6.67
CA ALA A 66 2.14 23.53 -6.23
C ALA A 66 1.71 22.77 -4.98
N MET A 67 2.19 21.53 -4.83
CA MET A 67 2.02 20.74 -3.62
C MET A 67 3.12 21.07 -2.60
N LEU A 68 2.91 22.11 -1.83
CA LEU A 68 3.81 22.48 -0.73
C LEU A 68 3.68 21.50 0.44
N THR A 69 4.80 21.20 1.07
CA THR A 69 4.78 20.47 2.35
C THR A 69 4.19 21.37 3.43
N PRO A 70 3.31 20.84 4.28
CA PRO A 70 2.79 21.59 5.41
C PRO A 70 3.94 22.08 6.31
N PRO A 71 3.78 23.21 7.01
CA PRO A 71 4.72 23.64 8.03
C PRO A 71 4.97 22.53 9.07
N GLU A 72 6.18 22.54 9.65
CA GLU A 72 6.53 21.59 10.71
C GLU A 72 5.55 21.72 11.89
N GLY A 73 5.14 20.58 12.44
CA GLY A 73 4.15 20.52 13.53
C GLY A 73 2.70 20.57 13.07
N THR A 74 2.42 20.70 11.77
CA THR A 74 1.05 20.60 11.25
C THR A 74 0.49 19.21 11.41
N VAL A 75 -0.64 19.09 12.11
CA VAL A 75 -1.37 17.83 12.27
C VAL A 75 -2.62 17.87 11.40
N PRO A 76 -2.72 17.03 10.34
CA PRO A 76 -3.91 16.95 9.52
C PRO A 76 -5.13 16.49 10.33
N ARG A 77 -6.31 17.02 10.02
CA ARG A 77 -7.54 16.58 10.66
C ARG A 77 -7.76 15.08 10.42
N GLY A 78 -8.04 14.33 11.49
CA GLY A 78 -8.21 12.87 11.43
C GLY A 78 -6.89 12.08 11.36
N PHE A 79 -5.74 12.75 11.40
CA PHE A 79 -4.46 12.07 11.50
C PHE A 79 -4.22 11.57 12.92
N GLN A 80 -4.00 10.27 13.03
CA GLN A 80 -3.50 9.65 14.27
C GLN A 80 -2.09 9.15 14.00
N PRO A 81 -1.08 9.65 14.72
CA PRO A 81 0.28 9.16 14.58
C PRO A 81 0.34 7.68 14.95
N TYR A 82 1.12 6.91 14.21
CA TYR A 82 1.32 5.50 14.53
C TYR A 82 2.22 5.38 15.77
N PRO A 83 1.76 4.65 16.81
CA PRO A 83 2.37 4.72 18.14
C PRO A 83 3.66 3.94 18.28
N LEU A 84 3.86 2.93 17.45
CA LEU A 84 4.93 1.98 17.67
C LEU A 84 6.17 2.37 16.87
N ALA A 85 7.34 2.22 17.46
CA ALA A 85 8.61 2.27 16.75
C ALA A 85 8.72 1.11 15.76
N ALA A 86 9.49 1.27 14.69
CA ALA A 86 9.66 0.23 13.65
C ALA A 86 10.17 -1.12 14.20
N THR A 87 10.82 -1.11 15.35
CA THR A 87 11.37 -2.30 16.03
C THR A 87 10.44 -2.90 17.07
N ASP A 88 9.30 -2.26 17.37
CA ASP A 88 8.39 -2.72 18.43
C ASP A 88 7.40 -3.78 17.92
N TRP A 89 7.89 -4.96 17.73
CA TRP A 89 7.09 -6.13 17.34
C TRP A 89 6.21 -6.66 18.47
N ALA A 90 6.62 -6.44 19.72
CA ALA A 90 5.84 -6.87 20.88
C ALA A 90 4.54 -6.05 21.00
N GLY A 91 4.63 -4.74 20.85
CA GLY A 91 3.48 -3.86 20.79
C GLY A 91 2.60 -4.16 19.57
N ALA A 92 3.22 -4.38 18.40
CA ALA A 92 2.49 -4.74 17.19
C ALA A 92 1.66 -6.02 17.36
N ARG A 93 2.20 -7.04 18.02
CA ARG A 93 1.51 -8.32 18.28
C ARG A 93 0.24 -8.15 19.12
N GLN A 94 0.19 -7.15 19.98
CA GLN A 94 -0.95 -6.86 20.84
C GLN A 94 -2.06 -6.07 20.14
N MET A 95 -1.75 -5.43 19.01
CA MET A 95 -2.74 -4.65 18.26
C MET A 95 -3.86 -5.56 17.74
N ARG A 96 -5.08 -5.07 17.85
CA ARG A 96 -6.28 -5.75 17.34
C ARG A 96 -6.83 -5.00 16.14
N ASN A 97 -7.34 -5.73 15.17
CA ASN A 97 -8.01 -5.14 14.03
C ASN A 97 -9.36 -4.54 14.47
N PRO A 98 -9.57 -3.23 14.32
CA PRO A 98 -10.82 -2.60 14.73
C PRO A 98 -11.98 -2.83 13.76
N LEU A 99 -11.68 -3.31 12.53
CA LEU A 99 -12.71 -3.51 11.52
C LEU A 99 -13.44 -4.84 11.71
N PRO A 100 -14.75 -4.88 11.50
CA PRO A 100 -15.50 -6.12 11.49
C PRO A 100 -15.03 -7.02 10.34
N LEU A 101 -15.30 -8.32 10.46
CA LEU A 101 -15.10 -9.27 9.38
C LEU A 101 -16.40 -9.35 8.58
N ASP A 102 -16.58 -8.47 7.63
CA ASP A 102 -17.73 -8.46 6.73
C ASP A 102 -17.32 -8.39 5.26
N ALA A 103 -18.28 -8.67 4.38
CA ALA A 103 -18.03 -8.71 2.94
C ALA A 103 -17.57 -7.36 2.37
N GLN A 104 -18.01 -6.23 2.92
CA GLN A 104 -17.62 -4.90 2.44
C GLN A 104 -16.17 -4.59 2.78
N VAL A 105 -15.74 -4.90 4.01
CA VAL A 105 -14.34 -4.75 4.44
C VAL A 105 -13.44 -5.65 3.61
N LEU A 106 -13.87 -6.90 3.35
CA LEU A 106 -13.10 -7.86 2.56
C LEU A 106 -12.97 -7.43 1.09
N LYS A 107 -14.05 -6.99 0.44
CA LYS A 107 -14.02 -6.46 -0.94
C LYS A 107 -13.08 -5.26 -1.06
N ARG A 108 -13.12 -4.35 -0.10
CA ARG A 108 -12.20 -3.22 -0.06
C ARG A 108 -10.76 -3.67 0.12
N GLY A 109 -10.51 -4.56 1.08
CA GLY A 109 -9.19 -5.15 1.32
C GLY A 109 -8.64 -5.84 0.07
N GLN A 110 -9.49 -6.58 -0.66
CA GLN A 110 -9.15 -7.20 -1.93
C GLN A 110 -8.77 -6.17 -2.99
N ARG A 111 -9.59 -5.13 -3.19
CA ARG A 111 -9.31 -4.06 -4.14
C ARG A 111 -7.98 -3.39 -3.84
N ASP A 112 -7.77 -2.99 -2.59
CA ASP A 112 -6.55 -2.30 -2.16
C ASP A 112 -5.33 -3.24 -2.27
N PHE A 113 -5.47 -4.52 -1.97
CA PHE A 113 -4.45 -5.54 -2.20
C PHE A 113 -4.07 -5.68 -3.68
N LEU A 114 -5.08 -5.79 -4.55
CA LEU A 114 -4.85 -5.91 -6.00
C LEU A 114 -4.18 -4.66 -6.59
N SER A 115 -4.49 -3.48 -6.05
CA SER A 115 -3.94 -2.21 -6.53
C SER A 115 -2.49 -1.97 -6.07
N TYR A 116 -2.14 -2.35 -4.84
CA TYR A 116 -0.86 -1.96 -4.22
C TYR A 116 0.08 -3.11 -3.90
N CYS A 117 -0.43 -4.33 -3.75
CA CYS A 117 0.35 -5.47 -3.24
C CYS A 117 0.60 -6.54 -4.31
N ALA A 118 -0.39 -6.76 -5.19
CA ALA A 118 -0.38 -7.87 -6.15
C ALA A 118 0.77 -7.81 -7.17
N ALA A 119 1.28 -6.62 -7.49
CA ALA A 119 2.42 -6.48 -8.39
C ALA A 119 3.65 -7.24 -7.88
N CYS A 120 3.85 -7.26 -6.56
CA CYS A 120 4.93 -7.97 -5.91
C CYS A 120 4.52 -9.37 -5.42
N HIS A 121 3.37 -9.46 -4.76
CA HIS A 121 2.96 -10.67 -4.04
C HIS A 121 2.06 -11.62 -4.85
N GLY A 122 1.75 -11.27 -6.11
CA GLY A 122 0.78 -12.00 -6.92
C GLY A 122 -0.68 -11.72 -6.54
N ARG A 123 -1.60 -11.87 -7.48
CA ARG A 123 -3.04 -11.67 -7.23
C ARG A 123 -3.61 -12.72 -6.28
N ASP A 124 -3.02 -13.88 -6.29
CA ASP A 124 -3.32 -15.06 -5.46
C ASP A 124 -2.50 -15.13 -4.17
N GLY A 125 -1.66 -14.13 -3.88
CA GLY A 125 -0.75 -14.12 -2.75
C GLY A 125 0.51 -14.98 -2.96
N ASN A 126 0.66 -15.63 -4.10
CA ASN A 126 1.89 -16.34 -4.45
C ASN A 126 2.88 -15.39 -5.14
N ALA A 127 3.98 -15.08 -4.47
CA ALA A 127 4.99 -14.15 -4.97
C ALA A 127 5.59 -14.56 -6.32
N ALA A 128 5.62 -15.86 -6.65
CA ALA A 128 6.09 -16.33 -7.96
C ALA A 128 5.20 -15.83 -9.12
N ASN A 129 3.94 -15.53 -8.84
CA ASN A 129 2.97 -14.99 -9.80
C ASN A 129 2.92 -13.45 -9.79
N GLY A 130 3.79 -12.80 -9.01
CA GLY A 130 3.93 -11.34 -9.00
C GLY A 130 4.52 -10.81 -10.29
N TYR A 131 4.02 -9.68 -10.77
CA TYR A 131 4.50 -9.07 -12.02
C TYR A 131 6.02 -8.81 -12.03
N ILE A 132 6.58 -8.44 -10.88
CA ILE A 132 8.01 -8.12 -10.75
C ILE A 132 8.85 -9.32 -10.27
N ALA A 133 8.26 -10.50 -10.09
CA ALA A 133 8.93 -11.67 -9.51
C ALA A 133 10.23 -12.04 -10.23
N ALA A 134 10.23 -11.96 -11.56
CA ALA A 134 11.41 -12.28 -12.39
C ALA A 134 12.59 -11.31 -12.18
N SER A 135 12.29 -10.03 -11.85
CA SER A 135 13.30 -8.97 -11.72
C SER A 135 13.65 -8.66 -10.28
N PHE A 136 12.81 -9.07 -9.33
CA PHE A 136 12.96 -8.74 -7.91
C PHE A 136 12.80 -9.99 -7.04
N GLY A 137 13.87 -10.74 -6.89
CA GLY A 137 13.87 -11.97 -6.09
C GLY A 137 13.73 -11.73 -4.58
N GLY A 138 13.28 -12.77 -3.86
CA GLY A 138 13.19 -12.76 -2.41
C GLY A 138 11.92 -12.13 -1.83
N ILE A 139 10.88 -11.94 -2.65
CA ILE A 139 9.55 -11.55 -2.19
C ILE A 139 8.91 -12.79 -1.54
N PRO A 140 8.47 -12.71 -0.26
CA PRO A 140 7.83 -13.85 0.38
C PRO A 140 6.42 -14.06 -0.17
N SER A 141 6.02 -15.32 -0.35
CA SER A 141 4.63 -15.65 -0.59
C SER A 141 3.79 -15.31 0.64
N LEU A 142 2.59 -14.78 0.42
CA LEU A 142 1.62 -14.50 1.48
C LEU A 142 0.70 -15.69 1.75
N ASN A 143 0.85 -16.78 1.01
CA ASN A 143 0.15 -18.02 1.23
C ASN A 143 0.93 -18.88 2.24
N GLY A 144 0.21 -19.58 3.09
CA GLY A 144 0.80 -20.56 3.98
C GLY A 144 1.03 -20.08 5.41
N LEU A 145 1.68 -20.96 6.16
CA LEU A 145 1.80 -20.88 7.62
C LEU A 145 2.58 -19.66 8.12
N SER A 146 3.58 -19.20 7.38
CA SER A 146 4.42 -18.06 7.80
C SER A 146 3.62 -16.77 8.02
N VAL A 147 2.60 -16.54 7.20
CA VAL A 147 1.70 -15.38 7.35
C VAL A 147 0.65 -15.63 8.43
N LEU A 148 0.15 -16.87 8.52
CA LEU A 148 -0.85 -17.26 9.52
C LEU A 148 -0.30 -17.20 10.95
N GLN A 149 1.01 -17.39 11.13
CA GLN A 149 1.70 -17.26 12.42
C GLN A 149 1.81 -15.80 12.89
N LEU A 150 1.78 -14.84 11.96
CA LEU A 150 1.79 -13.41 12.32
C LEU A 150 0.41 -13.01 12.85
N SER A 151 0.40 -12.18 13.89
CA SER A 151 -0.84 -11.53 14.32
C SER A 151 -1.28 -10.48 13.28
N GLU A 152 -2.55 -10.09 13.30
CA GLU A 152 -3.06 -9.03 12.43
C GLU A 152 -2.32 -7.71 12.66
N GLY A 153 -1.98 -7.42 13.91
CA GLY A 153 -1.20 -6.23 14.26
C GLY A 153 0.22 -6.25 13.70
N GLU A 154 0.88 -7.42 13.68
CA GLU A 154 2.21 -7.56 13.06
C GLU A 154 2.15 -7.33 11.54
N ILE A 155 1.13 -7.84 10.85
CA ILE A 155 0.93 -7.57 9.41
C ILE A 155 0.65 -6.08 9.19
N PHE A 156 -0.20 -5.47 10.02
CA PHE A 156 -0.47 -4.03 9.96
C PHE A 156 0.80 -3.20 10.21
N HIS A 157 1.65 -3.64 11.14
CA HIS A 157 2.93 -3.00 11.41
C HIS A 157 3.86 -3.03 10.20
N VAL A 158 3.95 -4.19 9.50
CA VAL A 158 4.69 -4.31 8.24
C VAL A 158 4.16 -3.32 7.19
N LEU A 159 2.85 -3.22 7.01
CA LEU A 159 2.25 -2.27 6.07
C LEU A 159 2.52 -0.81 6.46
N THR A 160 2.63 -0.53 7.76
CA THR A 160 2.82 0.83 8.28
C THR A 160 4.26 1.29 8.27
N MET A 161 5.20 0.43 8.66
CA MET A 161 6.61 0.79 8.85
C MET A 161 7.51 0.24 7.74
N GLY A 162 7.04 -0.74 6.99
CA GLY A 162 7.85 -1.53 6.08
C GLY A 162 8.61 -2.63 6.80
N LYS A 163 9.22 -3.53 6.03
CA LYS A 163 10.09 -4.58 6.55
C LYS A 163 11.14 -4.98 5.52
N GLY A 164 12.41 -4.82 5.85
CA GLY A 164 13.51 -5.14 4.93
C GLY A 164 13.42 -4.32 3.64
N ARG A 165 13.25 -5.00 2.50
CA ARG A 165 13.12 -4.34 1.19
C ARG A 165 11.70 -3.86 0.88
N MET A 166 10.71 -4.27 1.65
CA MET A 166 9.34 -3.80 1.51
C MET A 166 9.20 -2.41 2.11
N THR A 167 8.84 -1.44 1.30
CA THR A 167 8.57 -0.07 1.74
C THR A 167 7.26 0.01 2.53
N ASN A 168 7.10 1.06 3.33
CA ASN A 168 5.85 1.30 4.02
C ASN A 168 4.74 1.73 3.03
N MET A 169 3.50 1.40 3.35
CA MET A 169 2.30 1.74 2.57
C MET A 169 1.45 2.82 3.23
N ARG A 170 1.99 3.52 4.24
CA ARG A 170 1.21 4.50 5.02
C ARG A 170 0.82 5.75 4.24
N ALA A 171 1.58 6.10 3.22
CA ALA A 171 1.28 7.25 2.37
C ALA A 171 0.16 6.93 1.36
N GLN A 172 0.11 5.69 0.86
CA GLN A 172 -0.84 5.25 -0.16
C GLN A 172 -2.16 4.76 0.46
N LEU A 173 -2.08 4.10 1.62
CA LEU A 173 -3.21 3.45 2.26
C LEU A 173 -3.48 4.07 3.64
N PRO A 174 -4.66 4.68 3.85
CA PRO A 174 -5.07 5.13 5.18
C PRO A 174 -5.22 3.94 6.14
N PRO A 175 -5.22 4.16 7.47
CA PRO A 175 -5.26 3.09 8.47
C PRO A 175 -6.38 2.07 8.24
N ALA A 176 -7.59 2.52 7.92
CA ALA A 176 -8.73 1.63 7.67
C ALA A 176 -8.50 0.71 6.46
N SER A 177 -7.92 1.24 5.36
CA SER A 177 -7.55 0.42 4.19
C SER A 177 -6.49 -0.61 4.54
N ARG A 178 -5.46 -0.23 5.30
CA ARG A 178 -4.43 -1.19 5.75
C ARG A 178 -5.03 -2.32 6.59
N TRP A 179 -5.94 -2.02 7.51
CA TRP A 179 -6.65 -3.03 8.28
C TRP A 179 -7.55 -3.92 7.42
N GLY A 180 -8.18 -3.36 6.39
CA GLY A 180 -8.94 -4.12 5.38
C GLY A 180 -8.04 -5.09 4.61
N VAL A 181 -6.87 -4.63 4.17
CA VAL A 181 -5.86 -5.49 3.51
C VAL A 181 -5.40 -6.63 4.44
N VAL A 182 -5.20 -6.35 5.74
CA VAL A 182 -4.84 -7.38 6.72
C VAL A 182 -5.91 -8.49 6.79
N ARG A 183 -7.21 -8.11 6.84
CA ARG A 183 -8.33 -9.08 6.80
C ARG A 183 -8.29 -9.94 5.55
N PHE A 184 -8.14 -9.30 4.39
CA PHE A 184 -8.10 -9.99 3.11
C PHE A 184 -6.90 -10.93 2.99
N VAL A 185 -5.69 -10.49 3.35
CA VAL A 185 -4.47 -11.30 3.30
C VAL A 185 -4.59 -12.54 4.18
N ARG A 186 -5.15 -12.41 5.38
CA ARG A 186 -5.37 -13.57 6.26
C ARG A 186 -6.39 -14.55 5.70
N LEU A 187 -7.50 -14.04 5.14
CA LEU A 187 -8.49 -14.87 4.48
C LEU A 187 -7.88 -15.60 3.28
N GLN A 188 -7.14 -14.89 2.43
CA GLN A 188 -6.46 -15.45 1.28
C GLN A 188 -5.43 -16.50 1.68
N ALA A 189 -4.64 -16.23 2.72
CA ALA A 189 -3.66 -17.18 3.25
C ALA A 189 -4.31 -18.48 3.76
N LEU A 190 -5.47 -18.37 4.41
CA LEU A 190 -6.26 -19.54 4.86
C LEU A 190 -6.85 -20.31 3.68
N ALA A 191 -7.45 -19.61 2.72
CA ALA A 191 -8.06 -20.24 1.55
C ALA A 191 -7.04 -20.92 0.63
N ASN A 192 -5.84 -20.33 0.54
CA ASN A 192 -4.72 -20.85 -0.27
C ASN A 192 -3.73 -21.67 0.56
N LEU A 193 -4.12 -22.07 1.78
CA LEU A 193 -3.30 -23.00 2.54
C LEU A 193 -3.08 -24.22 1.65
N ALA A 194 -1.86 -24.38 1.17
CA ALA A 194 -1.57 -25.39 0.17
C ALA A 194 -1.98 -26.76 0.70
N ALA A 195 -2.56 -27.56 -0.15
CA ALA A 195 -2.87 -28.95 0.21
C ALA A 195 -1.64 -29.67 0.81
N GLU A 196 -0.43 -29.27 0.37
CA GLU A 196 0.84 -29.73 0.90
C GLU A 196 1.09 -29.30 2.36
N ASP A 197 0.72 -28.08 2.75
CA ASP A 197 0.88 -27.60 4.13
C ASP A 197 -0.16 -28.26 5.04
N ILE A 198 -1.38 -28.46 4.55
CA ILE A 198 -2.39 -29.25 5.24
C ILE A 198 -1.92 -30.70 5.34
N ALA A 199 -1.38 -31.27 4.27
CA ALA A 199 -0.83 -32.62 4.24
C ALA A 199 0.36 -32.83 5.19
N LYS A 200 1.11 -31.79 5.54
CA LYS A 200 2.18 -31.80 6.54
C LYS A 200 1.67 -31.59 7.95
N LEU A 201 0.73 -30.65 8.14
CA LEU A 201 0.17 -30.30 9.43
C LEU A 201 -0.75 -31.39 9.99
N VAL A 202 -1.59 -31.99 9.14
CA VAL A 202 -2.54 -33.02 9.57
C VAL A 202 -1.80 -34.22 10.11
N PRO A 203 -0.79 -34.81 9.42
CA PRO A 203 -0.02 -35.92 9.98
C PRO A 203 0.75 -35.58 11.26
N TYR A 204 1.26 -34.33 11.37
CA TYR A 204 1.90 -33.88 12.59
C TYR A 204 0.90 -33.85 13.76
N ILE A 205 -0.26 -33.21 13.55
CA ILE A 205 -1.33 -33.19 14.57
C ILE A 205 -1.81 -34.62 14.88
N ASP A 206 -1.98 -35.46 13.87
CA ASP A 206 -2.37 -36.84 14.05
C ASP A 206 -1.32 -37.63 14.84
N SER A 207 -0.02 -37.36 14.63
CA SER A 207 1.07 -37.95 15.42
C SER A 207 1.05 -37.51 16.88
N GLU A 208 0.70 -36.25 17.14
CA GLU A 208 0.55 -35.74 18.51
C GLU A 208 -0.72 -36.30 19.17
N ILE A 209 -1.82 -36.44 18.42
CA ILE A 209 -3.03 -37.13 18.89
C ILE A 209 -2.73 -38.57 19.23
N ALA A 210 -1.92 -39.28 18.42
CA ALA A 210 -1.53 -40.66 18.70
C ALA A 210 -0.70 -40.79 19.98
N LYS A 211 0.13 -39.81 20.31
CA LYS A 211 0.89 -39.73 21.57
C LYS A 211 0.01 -39.41 22.79
N LYS A 212 -1.09 -38.68 22.56
CA LYS A 212 -2.03 -38.25 23.60
C LYS A 212 -3.47 -38.46 23.13
N PRO A 213 -3.93 -39.72 23.06
CA PRO A 213 -5.23 -40.05 22.47
C PRO A 213 -6.43 -39.46 23.23
N ASP A 214 -6.23 -39.12 24.49
CA ASP A 214 -7.26 -38.49 25.34
C ASP A 214 -7.28 -36.95 25.27
N ASP A 215 -6.33 -36.35 24.55
CA ASP A 215 -6.28 -34.89 24.39
C ASP A 215 -7.29 -34.43 23.34
N GLN A 216 -8.50 -34.14 23.83
CA GLN A 216 -9.60 -33.63 22.99
C GLN A 216 -9.25 -32.30 22.33
N SER A 217 -8.39 -31.50 22.96
CA SER A 217 -8.02 -30.16 22.42
C SER A 217 -7.26 -30.24 21.09
N LEU A 218 -6.45 -31.28 20.88
CA LEU A 218 -5.75 -31.53 19.61
C LEU A 218 -6.71 -31.95 18.50
N LYS A 219 -7.70 -32.78 18.82
CA LYS A 219 -8.75 -33.20 17.86
C LYS A 219 -9.60 -32.00 17.44
N ASP A 220 -9.97 -31.17 18.42
CA ASP A 220 -10.76 -29.96 18.16
C ASP A 220 -9.99 -28.95 17.30
N ARG A 221 -8.69 -28.78 17.53
CA ARG A 221 -7.81 -27.92 16.70
C ARG A 221 -7.70 -28.42 15.26
N ARG A 222 -7.62 -29.73 15.06
CA ARG A 222 -7.59 -30.31 13.71
C ARG A 222 -8.89 -30.05 12.96
N ALA A 223 -10.02 -30.32 13.60
CA ALA A 223 -11.33 -30.09 13.02
C ALA A 223 -11.55 -28.60 12.72
N GLU A 224 -11.17 -27.74 13.65
CA GLU A 224 -11.26 -26.28 13.50
C GLU A 224 -10.40 -25.76 12.35
N LEU A 225 -9.16 -26.22 12.19
CA LEU A 225 -8.28 -25.81 11.09
C LEU A 225 -8.90 -26.14 9.72
N LEU A 226 -9.42 -27.35 9.57
CA LEU A 226 -10.06 -27.77 8.31
C LEU A 226 -11.33 -26.98 8.02
N ARG A 227 -12.15 -26.74 9.04
CA ARG A 227 -13.36 -25.94 8.94
C ARG A 227 -13.05 -24.51 8.51
N LEU A 228 -12.07 -23.86 9.17
CA LEU A 228 -11.67 -22.49 8.86
C LEU A 228 -11.10 -22.36 7.43
N ALA A 229 -10.37 -23.36 6.95
CA ALA A 229 -9.87 -23.35 5.57
C ALA A 229 -11.01 -23.41 4.54
N GLU A 230 -12.01 -24.27 4.78
CA GLU A 230 -13.19 -24.36 3.88
C GLU A 230 -14.06 -23.10 3.97
N GLU A 231 -14.30 -22.56 5.16
CA GLU A 231 -15.02 -21.30 5.34
C GLU A 231 -14.32 -20.11 4.65
N ALA A 232 -12.98 -20.07 4.72
CA ALA A 232 -12.18 -19.05 4.06
C ALA A 232 -12.29 -19.15 2.53
N LYS A 233 -12.29 -20.35 1.95
CA LYS A 233 -12.52 -20.55 0.52
C LYS A 233 -13.91 -20.07 0.11
N ALA A 234 -14.94 -20.50 0.83
CA ALA A 234 -16.30 -20.07 0.56
C ALA A 234 -16.49 -18.56 0.67
N ALA A 235 -15.85 -17.93 1.66
CA ALA A 235 -15.88 -16.48 1.82
C ALA A 235 -15.14 -15.76 0.68
N LEU A 236 -14.01 -16.30 0.21
CA LEU A 236 -13.28 -15.74 -0.92
C LEU A 236 -14.07 -15.83 -2.22
N GLU A 237 -14.74 -16.96 -2.46
CA GLU A 237 -15.63 -17.16 -3.60
C GLU A 237 -16.83 -16.21 -3.55
N ALA A 238 -17.44 -16.01 -2.36
CA ALA A 238 -18.57 -15.12 -2.16
C ALA A 238 -18.23 -13.64 -2.40
N ILE A 239 -17.00 -13.22 -2.13
CA ILE A 239 -16.52 -11.88 -2.46
C ILE A 239 -16.43 -11.72 -3.99
N GLY A 240 -16.21 -12.79 -4.71
CA GLY A 240 -15.97 -12.82 -6.14
C GLY A 240 -14.60 -12.26 -6.54
N SER A 241 -14.27 -12.34 -7.82
CA SER A 241 -13.18 -11.53 -8.35
C SER A 241 -13.58 -10.06 -8.20
N ALA A 242 -12.71 -9.22 -7.63
CA ALA A 242 -12.93 -7.78 -7.70
C ALA A 242 -13.15 -7.46 -9.19
N GLY A 243 -14.38 -7.06 -9.53
CA GLY A 243 -14.69 -6.56 -10.86
C GLY A 243 -13.67 -5.45 -11.20
N ASP A 244 -13.61 -5.04 -12.44
CA ASP A 244 -12.61 -4.13 -13.02
C ASP A 244 -12.46 -2.75 -12.36
N GLY A 245 -12.63 -2.67 -11.06
CA GLY A 245 -12.26 -1.52 -10.21
C GLY A 245 -13.22 -0.32 -10.23
N HIS A 246 -14.31 -0.40 -10.97
CA HIS A 246 -15.25 0.73 -11.13
C HIS A 246 -16.44 0.75 -10.17
N GLU A 247 -16.62 -0.30 -9.35
CA GLU A 247 -17.67 -0.25 -8.33
C GLU A 247 -17.24 0.72 -7.22
N PHE A 248 -18.01 1.80 -7.03
CA PHE A 248 -17.79 2.75 -5.95
C PHE A 248 -17.99 2.03 -4.60
N ILE A 249 -16.91 1.72 -3.94
CA ILE A 249 -16.95 1.24 -2.56
C ILE A 249 -16.80 2.48 -1.66
N PRO A 250 -17.85 2.88 -0.94
CA PRO A 250 -17.79 4.06 -0.09
C PRO A 250 -16.64 3.94 0.93
N PRO A 251 -16.03 5.05 1.34
CA PRO A 251 -15.00 5.03 2.38
C PRO A 251 -15.56 4.33 3.63
N PRO A 252 -14.73 3.60 4.38
CA PRO A 252 -15.16 3.02 5.63
C PRO A 252 -15.72 4.11 6.53
N ALA A 253 -16.71 3.76 7.33
CA ALA A 253 -17.07 4.59 8.47
C ALA A 253 -15.81 4.97 9.24
N PRO A 254 -15.72 6.20 9.78
CA PRO A 254 -14.56 6.59 10.57
C PRO A 254 -14.33 5.49 11.62
N VAL A 255 -13.09 5.00 11.65
CA VAL A 255 -12.70 3.97 12.64
C VAL A 255 -13.01 4.57 14.01
N PRO A 256 -13.76 3.89 14.88
CA PRO A 256 -13.98 4.37 16.23
C PRO A 256 -12.63 4.77 16.83
N GLU A 257 -12.63 5.89 17.52
CA GLU A 257 -11.43 6.42 18.16
C GLU A 257 -10.70 5.28 18.88
N TYR A 258 -9.44 5.09 18.53
CA TYR A 258 -8.62 4.01 19.08
C TYR A 258 -8.57 4.20 20.60
N VAL A 259 -9.33 3.42 21.32
CA VAL A 259 -9.25 3.31 22.78
C VAL A 259 -8.10 2.34 23.10
N GLY A 260 -6.89 2.77 22.78
CA GLY A 260 -5.68 2.12 23.25
C GLY A 260 -5.30 2.63 24.65
N PRO A 261 -4.34 1.97 25.30
CA PRO A 261 -3.81 2.48 26.55
C PRO A 261 -3.38 3.93 26.36
N SER A 262 -3.75 4.79 27.31
CA SER A 262 -3.42 6.21 27.32
C SER A 262 -1.94 6.41 26.98
N TRP A 263 -1.67 7.21 25.94
CA TRP A 263 -0.32 7.56 25.52
C TRP A 263 0.47 8.14 26.70
N PRO A 264 1.70 7.72 26.94
CA PRO A 264 2.61 8.56 27.66
C PRO A 264 2.81 9.83 26.83
N THR A 265 2.34 10.96 27.32
CA THR A 265 2.73 12.27 26.82
C THR A 265 4.26 12.30 26.79
N PRO A 266 4.91 12.69 25.66
CA PRO A 266 6.34 12.88 25.68
C PRO A 266 6.65 13.92 26.74
N GLU A 267 7.28 13.51 27.82
CA GLU A 267 7.82 14.42 28.82
C GLU A 267 8.83 15.32 28.09
N GLY A 268 8.55 16.61 28.20
CA GLY A 268 9.28 17.77 27.76
C GLY A 268 10.71 17.54 27.23
N GLY A 269 10.84 17.54 25.92
CA GLY A 269 12.10 17.90 25.27
C GLY A 269 12.35 19.39 25.48
N LYS A 270 13.33 19.72 26.30
CA LYS A 270 13.97 21.03 26.32
C LYS A 270 14.86 21.20 25.10
#